data_c3bcf4a6c6cc69e00d966ee7a0bc6c55
#
_entry.id   c3bcf4a6c6cc69e00d966ee7a0bc6c55
#
_cell.length_a   1.000
_cell.length_b   1.000
_cell.length_c   1.000
_cell.angle_alpha   90.00
_cell.angle_beta   90.00
_cell.angle_gamma   90.00
#
_symmetry.space_group_name_H-M   'P 1'
#
loop_
_entity.id
_entity.type
_entity.pdbx_description
1 polymer ?
#
loop_
_entity_poly.entity_id
_entity_poly.type
_entity_poly.pdbx_seq_one_letter_code
_entity_poly.pdbx_strand_id
1 'polypeptide(L)'
;MKEADLLRHFARLGLAGLNLVARGASGRAIAFPRLYDVLEQTEIQAIGRELVQEDPPCVVIGPSSVAEAWLHGHGIALAASQPALSVDSPILAFAGSRSSLTASQVAAADRLARHPVSPSDLHPNSQARESILHWASERLAGGQDCLLFLTADSAGDTTPAMLARWSADLLSQILKQATVGALVIAGGDTSSAIVQELRPRYLEFAGIVCPGVSALVANVSGRAMPLILKGGQMGDAGFFQSSARFLGRN
;
A
#
# COMPACT_ATOMS: atom_id res chain seq x y z
N MET A 1 3.36 5.22 17.12
CA MET A 1 4.04 6.46 17.60
C MET A 1 3.75 6.61 19.08
N LYS A 2 4.77 6.91 19.93
CA LYS A 2 4.60 7.04 21.38
C LYS A 2 4.19 8.45 21.84
N GLU A 3 4.24 9.43 20.92
CA GLU A 3 3.91 10.83 21.15
C GLU A 3 2.91 11.26 20.07
N ALA A 4 1.74 11.72 20.46
CA ALA A 4 0.68 12.17 19.56
C ALA A 4 0.84 13.64 19.14
N ASP A 5 1.47 14.46 20.00
CA ASP A 5 1.78 15.84 19.71
C ASP A 5 2.99 15.91 18.75
N LEU A 6 2.74 16.33 17.51
CA LEU A 6 3.77 16.40 16.48
C LEU A 6 4.84 17.45 16.78
N LEU A 7 4.52 18.56 17.45
CA LEU A 7 5.53 19.57 17.83
C LEU A 7 6.54 18.95 18.79
N ARG A 8 6.05 18.21 19.80
CA ARG A 8 6.91 17.51 20.76
C ARG A 8 7.65 16.35 20.10
N HIS A 9 7.00 15.63 19.19
CA HIS A 9 7.62 14.53 18.47
C HIS A 9 8.81 15.01 17.65
N PHE A 10 8.62 16.05 16.82
CA PHE A 10 9.69 16.60 16.00
C PHE A 10 10.79 17.26 16.83
N ALA A 11 10.47 17.94 17.93
CA ALA A 11 11.48 18.48 18.84
C ALA A 11 12.42 17.40 19.41
N ARG A 12 11.87 16.22 19.75
CA ARG A 12 12.68 15.04 20.19
C ARG A 12 13.57 14.47 19.09
N LEU A 13 13.20 14.68 17.82
CA LEU A 13 14.01 14.28 16.66
C LEU A 13 15.02 15.35 16.23
N GLY A 14 15.17 16.45 17.00
CA GLY A 14 16.10 17.51 16.72
C GLY A 14 15.55 18.67 15.89
N LEU A 15 14.27 18.62 15.49
CA LEU A 15 13.60 19.70 14.77
C LEU A 15 12.75 20.51 15.76
N ALA A 16 13.39 21.41 16.50
CA ALA A 16 12.72 22.35 17.40
C ALA A 16 12.30 23.64 16.68
N GLY A 17 11.39 24.38 17.27
CA GLY A 17 10.99 25.71 16.76
C GLY A 17 9.95 25.65 15.63
N LEU A 18 9.25 24.54 15.44
CA LEU A 18 8.10 24.48 14.55
C LEU A 18 6.95 25.36 15.07
N ASN A 19 6.41 26.19 14.19
CA ASN A 19 5.28 27.04 14.47
C ASN A 19 3.98 26.37 13.95
N LEU A 20 3.03 26.08 14.85
CA LEU A 20 1.76 25.46 14.49
C LEU A 20 0.88 26.44 13.73
N VAL A 21 0.43 26.04 12.56
CA VAL A 21 -0.68 26.63 11.83
C VAL A 21 -1.92 25.81 12.15
N ALA A 22 -2.79 26.35 13.00
CA ALA A 22 -4.02 25.67 13.40
C ALA A 22 -4.96 25.47 12.19
N ARG A 23 -5.85 24.51 12.29
CA ARG A 23 -6.86 24.23 11.27
C ARG A 23 -7.63 25.47 10.86
N GLY A 24 -7.77 25.67 9.56
CA GLY A 24 -8.48 26.81 8.98
C GLY A 24 -7.76 28.17 9.10
N ALA A 25 -6.60 28.22 9.75
CA ALA A 25 -5.78 29.42 9.80
C ALA A 25 -4.88 29.56 8.57
N SER A 26 -4.53 30.79 8.20
CA SER A 26 -3.51 31.05 7.19
C SER A 26 -2.12 31.00 7.81
N GLY A 27 -1.20 30.32 7.14
CA GLY A 27 0.20 30.26 7.54
C GLY A 27 1.00 31.53 7.20
N ARG A 28 0.49 32.40 6.35
CA ARG A 28 1.24 33.56 5.80
C ARG A 28 1.86 34.50 6.84
N ALA A 29 1.18 34.69 7.96
CA ALA A 29 1.68 35.53 9.04
C ALA A 29 2.55 34.78 10.06
N ILE A 30 2.76 33.47 9.84
CA ILE A 30 3.47 32.59 10.77
C ILE A 30 4.89 32.37 10.26
N ALA A 31 5.89 32.54 11.11
CA ALA A 31 7.28 32.35 10.75
C ALA A 31 7.59 30.88 10.41
N PHE A 32 8.55 30.66 9.53
CA PHE A 32 9.11 29.34 9.25
C PHE A 32 10.00 28.84 10.41
N PRO A 33 10.13 27.54 10.60
CA PRO A 33 9.39 26.46 9.92
C PRO A 33 7.97 26.31 10.46
N ARG A 34 7.03 25.94 9.60
CA ARG A 34 5.60 25.80 9.90
C ARG A 34 5.17 24.33 9.95
N LEU A 35 4.27 23.99 10.87
CA LEU A 35 3.56 22.71 10.93
C LEU A 35 2.07 22.96 10.73
N TYR A 36 1.50 22.49 9.63
CA TYR A 36 0.08 22.64 9.35
C TYR A 36 -0.72 21.48 9.95
N ASP A 37 -1.75 21.79 10.72
CA ASP A 37 -2.75 20.82 11.19
C ASP A 37 -3.85 20.71 10.14
N VAL A 38 -4.04 19.52 9.57
CA VAL A 38 -4.89 19.30 8.40
C VAL A 38 -5.76 18.08 8.62
N LEU A 39 -7.05 18.17 8.34
CA LEU A 39 -8.01 17.08 8.39
C LEU A 39 -8.87 16.98 7.12
N GLU A 40 -9.14 18.10 6.45
CA GLU A 40 -10.09 18.17 5.35
C GLU A 40 -9.43 18.56 4.03
N GLN A 41 -10.05 18.13 2.93
CA GLN A 41 -9.59 18.42 1.58
C GLN A 41 -9.53 19.92 1.27
N THR A 42 -10.46 20.70 1.79
CA THR A 42 -10.49 22.17 1.63
C THR A 42 -9.29 22.85 2.25
N GLU A 43 -8.76 22.30 3.34
CA GLU A 43 -7.55 22.80 4.02
C GLU A 43 -6.30 22.50 3.17
N ILE A 44 -6.21 21.30 2.56
CA ILE A 44 -5.14 20.94 1.62
C ILE A 44 -5.11 21.93 0.44
N GLN A 45 -6.28 22.26 -0.10
CA GLN A 45 -6.43 23.21 -1.19
C GLN A 45 -6.02 24.63 -0.79
N ALA A 46 -6.37 25.05 0.44
CA ALA A 46 -5.96 26.36 0.95
C ALA A 46 -4.45 26.47 1.12
N ILE A 47 -3.83 25.43 1.71
CA ILE A 47 -2.36 25.34 1.84
C ILE A 47 -1.70 25.38 0.45
N GLY A 48 -2.24 24.68 -0.53
CA GLY A 48 -1.73 24.72 -1.90
C GLY A 48 -1.67 26.13 -2.48
N ARG A 49 -2.73 26.91 -2.29
CA ARG A 49 -2.77 28.33 -2.72
C ARG A 49 -1.76 29.21 -1.98
N GLU A 50 -1.44 28.91 -0.73
CA GLU A 50 -0.40 29.61 0.02
C GLU A 50 1.00 29.24 -0.49
N LEU A 51 1.27 27.93 -0.67
CA LEU A 51 2.59 27.42 -1.07
C LEU A 51 3.09 28.01 -2.40
N VAL A 52 2.22 28.20 -3.39
CA VAL A 52 2.63 28.76 -4.69
C VAL A 52 2.91 30.26 -4.64
N GLN A 53 2.63 30.91 -3.54
CA GLN A 53 2.87 32.34 -3.31
C GLN A 53 4.05 32.59 -2.36
N GLU A 54 4.70 31.52 -1.87
CA GLU A 54 5.90 31.65 -1.03
C GLU A 54 7.12 31.99 -1.89
N ASP A 55 7.86 33.01 -1.46
CA ASP A 55 9.11 33.48 -2.07
C ASP A 55 10.14 33.70 -0.95
N PRO A 56 11.32 33.17 -1.01
CA PRO A 56 11.89 32.20 -1.96
C PRO A 56 11.36 30.76 -1.79
N PRO A 57 11.80 29.80 -2.63
CA PRO A 57 11.29 28.43 -2.60
C PRO A 57 11.49 27.78 -1.23
N CYS A 58 10.44 27.14 -0.73
CA CYS A 58 10.45 26.41 0.54
C CYS A 58 10.50 24.88 0.31
N VAL A 59 11.05 24.16 1.28
CA VAL A 59 10.97 22.69 1.32
C VAL A 59 9.71 22.32 2.07
N VAL A 60 8.87 21.49 1.44
CA VAL A 60 7.63 20.98 2.05
C VAL A 60 7.78 19.49 2.29
N ILE A 61 7.51 19.04 3.51
CA ILE A 61 7.63 17.63 3.93
C ILE A 61 6.28 17.17 4.46
N GLY A 62 5.80 16.05 3.97
CA GLY A 62 4.54 15.47 4.43
C GLY A 62 4.13 14.23 3.63
N PRO A 63 2.91 13.71 3.86
CA PRO A 63 2.34 12.59 3.11
C PRO A 63 1.95 13.02 1.67
N SER A 64 1.27 12.16 0.94
CA SER A 64 0.81 12.41 -0.44
C SER A 64 -0.02 13.70 -0.61
N SER A 65 -0.68 14.15 0.45
CA SER A 65 -1.42 15.43 0.47
C SER A 65 -0.56 16.66 0.17
N VAL A 66 0.77 16.59 0.37
CA VAL A 66 1.70 17.68 -0.03
C VAL A 66 1.72 17.84 -1.55
N ALA A 67 1.86 16.72 -2.28
CA ALA A 67 1.82 16.76 -3.75
C ALA A 67 0.47 17.26 -4.25
N GLU A 68 -0.62 16.83 -3.61
CA GLU A 68 -1.97 17.25 -3.94
C GLU A 68 -2.17 18.75 -3.70
N ALA A 69 -1.70 19.27 -2.55
CA ALA A 69 -1.71 20.70 -2.26
C ALA A 69 -0.96 21.50 -3.34
N TRP A 70 0.23 21.04 -3.72
CA TRP A 70 1.06 21.68 -4.72
C TRP A 70 0.38 21.71 -6.09
N LEU A 71 -0.15 20.57 -6.56
CA LEU A 71 -0.87 20.47 -7.84
C LEU A 71 -2.09 21.40 -7.86
N HIS A 72 -2.86 21.42 -6.78
CA HIS A 72 -4.02 22.28 -6.66
C HIS A 72 -3.65 23.77 -6.67
N GLY A 73 -2.59 24.13 -5.95
CA GLY A 73 -2.08 25.52 -5.94
C GLY A 73 -1.70 26.01 -7.33
N HIS A 74 -1.15 25.15 -8.17
CA HIS A 74 -0.82 25.44 -9.58
C HIS A 74 -2.00 25.29 -10.55
N GLY A 75 -3.21 25.00 -10.09
CA GLY A 75 -4.36 24.79 -10.95
C GLY A 75 -4.27 23.55 -11.84
N ILE A 76 -3.43 22.58 -11.47
CA ILE A 76 -3.26 21.33 -12.20
C ILE A 76 -4.35 20.36 -11.76
N ALA A 77 -5.28 20.06 -12.66
CA ALA A 77 -6.31 19.05 -12.41
C ALA A 77 -5.70 17.64 -12.44
N LEU A 78 -6.04 16.83 -11.44
CA LEU A 78 -5.76 15.39 -11.51
C LEU A 78 -6.61 14.78 -12.62
N ALA A 79 -6.01 13.98 -13.49
CA ALA A 79 -6.74 13.28 -14.53
C ALA A 79 -7.79 12.37 -13.88
N ALA A 80 -9.05 12.59 -14.21
CA ALA A 80 -10.12 11.68 -13.82
C ALA A 80 -10.03 10.43 -14.69
N SER A 81 -10.06 9.27 -14.06
CA SER A 81 -10.17 7.95 -14.68
C SER A 81 -8.93 7.45 -15.45
N GLN A 82 -8.41 6.37 -14.97
CA GLN A 82 -7.42 5.55 -15.67
C GLN A 82 -8.13 4.30 -16.21
N PRO A 83 -7.74 3.79 -17.38
CA PRO A 83 -8.30 2.55 -17.89
C PRO A 83 -8.02 1.40 -16.90
N ALA A 84 -9.03 0.56 -16.67
CA ALA A 84 -8.82 -0.67 -15.92
C ALA A 84 -7.79 -1.54 -16.63
N LEU A 85 -6.89 -2.14 -15.88
CA LEU A 85 -6.02 -3.19 -16.39
C LEU A 85 -6.87 -4.45 -16.60
N SER A 86 -6.58 -5.22 -17.66
CA SER A 86 -7.21 -6.52 -17.85
C SER A 86 -6.15 -7.61 -17.80
N VAL A 87 -6.40 -8.65 -17.00
CA VAL A 87 -5.54 -9.83 -16.90
C VAL A 87 -6.35 -11.09 -17.18
N ASP A 88 -5.82 -11.94 -18.05
CA ASP A 88 -6.48 -13.20 -18.42
C ASP A 88 -6.20 -14.33 -17.41
N SER A 89 -5.06 -14.25 -16.73
CA SER A 89 -4.63 -15.23 -15.73
C SER A 89 -5.11 -14.84 -14.32
N PRO A 90 -5.23 -15.82 -13.40
CA PRO A 90 -5.74 -15.55 -12.05
C PRO A 90 -4.87 -14.62 -11.23
N ILE A 91 -5.48 -14.02 -10.22
CA ILE A 91 -4.85 -13.10 -9.28
C ILE A 91 -4.30 -13.88 -8.08
N LEU A 92 -3.09 -13.55 -7.66
CA LEU A 92 -2.55 -13.93 -6.37
C LEU A 92 -2.63 -12.73 -5.42
N ALA A 93 -3.48 -12.82 -4.41
CA ALA A 93 -3.58 -11.82 -3.36
C ALA A 93 -2.91 -12.28 -2.07
N PHE A 94 -2.32 -11.35 -1.32
CA PHE A 94 -1.75 -11.61 -0.01
C PHE A 94 -2.06 -10.48 0.98
N ALA A 95 -2.63 -10.84 2.13
CA ALA A 95 -2.88 -9.93 3.23
C ALA A 95 -1.84 -10.15 4.34
N GLY A 96 -0.76 -9.36 4.31
CA GLY A 96 0.33 -9.41 5.30
C GLY A 96 0.12 -8.48 6.50
N SER A 97 -0.85 -7.56 6.42
CA SER A 97 -1.21 -6.68 7.54
C SER A 97 -2.18 -7.39 8.48
N ARG A 98 -1.94 -7.28 9.79
CA ARG A 98 -2.82 -7.77 10.86
C ARG A 98 -3.72 -6.68 11.45
N SER A 99 -3.97 -5.59 10.70
CA SER A 99 -4.91 -4.54 11.13
C SER A 99 -6.35 -5.02 11.07
N SER A 100 -7.22 -4.46 11.91
CA SER A 100 -8.66 -4.76 11.91
C SER A 100 -9.32 -4.50 10.56
N LEU A 101 -8.90 -3.43 9.87
CA LEU A 101 -9.38 -3.13 8.52
C LEU A 101 -9.00 -4.24 7.53
N THR A 102 -7.74 -4.72 7.55
CA THR A 102 -7.33 -5.81 6.67
C THR A 102 -8.07 -7.11 6.99
N ALA A 103 -8.35 -7.40 8.26
CA ALA A 103 -9.16 -8.55 8.65
C ALA A 103 -10.60 -8.46 8.07
N SER A 104 -11.22 -7.28 8.12
CA SER A 104 -12.53 -7.04 7.49
C SER A 104 -12.48 -7.21 5.96
N GLN A 105 -11.41 -6.75 5.32
CA GLN A 105 -11.19 -6.91 3.87
C GLN A 105 -11.04 -8.37 3.48
N VAL A 106 -10.31 -9.16 4.26
CA VAL A 106 -10.18 -10.62 4.07
C VAL A 106 -11.53 -11.32 4.26
N ALA A 107 -12.28 -10.93 5.30
CA ALA A 107 -13.61 -11.51 5.56
C ALA A 107 -14.58 -11.25 4.39
N ALA A 108 -14.52 -10.07 3.79
CA ALA A 108 -15.37 -9.67 2.67
C ALA A 108 -14.94 -10.28 1.32
N ALA A 109 -13.74 -10.84 1.20
CA ALA A 109 -13.20 -11.40 -0.06
C ALA A 109 -13.75 -12.80 -0.36
N ASP A 110 -15.06 -12.93 -0.48
CA ASP A 110 -15.78 -14.21 -0.64
C ASP A 110 -15.60 -14.87 -2.02
N ARG A 111 -15.26 -14.08 -3.04
CA ARG A 111 -15.03 -14.57 -4.42
C ARG A 111 -13.65 -15.15 -4.64
N LEU A 112 -12.69 -14.88 -3.77
CA LEU A 112 -11.35 -15.44 -3.85
C LEU A 112 -11.26 -16.72 -3.02
N ALA A 113 -10.54 -17.73 -3.49
CA ALA A 113 -10.17 -18.87 -2.67
C ALA A 113 -9.23 -18.39 -1.56
N ARG A 114 -9.66 -18.53 -0.30
CA ARG A 114 -8.95 -18.00 0.86
C ARG A 114 -8.20 -19.09 1.61
N HIS A 115 -6.96 -18.81 2.00
CA HIS A 115 -6.16 -19.71 2.82
C HIS A 115 -5.46 -18.94 3.95
N PRO A 116 -5.71 -19.32 5.22
CA PRO A 116 -5.01 -18.75 6.35
C PRO A 116 -3.56 -19.22 6.38
N VAL A 117 -2.65 -18.31 6.77
CA VAL A 117 -1.22 -18.60 6.93
C VAL A 117 -0.83 -18.13 8.33
N SER A 118 -0.41 -19.05 9.18
CA SER A 118 0.13 -18.69 10.48
C SER A 118 1.53 -18.07 10.31
N PRO A 119 1.94 -17.12 11.18
CA PRO A 119 3.31 -16.61 11.18
C PRO A 119 4.39 -17.70 11.19
N SER A 120 4.18 -18.80 11.90
CA SER A 120 5.10 -19.94 11.95
C SER A 120 5.19 -20.71 10.62
N ASP A 121 4.11 -20.72 9.83
CA ASP A 121 4.05 -21.42 8.55
C ASP A 121 4.92 -20.72 7.49
N LEU A 122 5.18 -19.43 7.66
CA LEU A 122 6.05 -18.67 6.77
C LEU A 122 7.53 -19.02 6.94
N HIS A 123 7.92 -19.63 8.06
CA HIS A 123 9.31 -19.99 8.30
C HIS A 123 9.84 -20.89 7.15
N PRO A 124 11.05 -20.61 6.61
CA PRO A 124 11.57 -21.37 5.44
C PRO A 124 11.62 -22.89 5.63
N ASN A 125 11.80 -23.34 6.87
CA ASN A 125 11.87 -24.79 7.22
C ASN A 125 10.52 -25.34 7.70
N SER A 126 9.41 -24.63 7.55
CA SER A 126 8.09 -25.11 7.96
C SER A 126 7.56 -26.12 6.95
N GLN A 127 7.11 -27.30 7.42
CA GLN A 127 6.42 -28.26 6.57
C GLN A 127 5.10 -27.73 6.00
N ALA A 128 4.40 -26.86 6.75
CA ALA A 128 3.16 -26.22 6.29
C ALA A 128 3.39 -25.35 5.05
N ARG A 129 4.61 -24.82 4.86
CA ARG A 129 4.96 -23.98 3.72
C ARG A 129 4.78 -24.71 2.38
N GLU A 130 5.18 -25.96 2.29
CA GLU A 130 5.00 -26.78 1.08
C GLU A 130 3.51 -26.99 0.76
N SER A 131 2.69 -27.22 1.79
CA SER A 131 1.25 -27.36 1.64
C SER A 131 0.61 -26.06 1.13
N ILE A 132 1.06 -24.90 1.60
CA ILE A 132 0.59 -23.60 1.13
C ILE A 132 0.98 -23.37 -0.34
N LEU A 133 2.22 -23.68 -0.70
CA LEU A 133 2.70 -23.60 -2.09
C LEU A 133 1.88 -24.48 -3.02
N HIS A 134 1.65 -25.72 -2.62
CA HIS A 134 0.84 -26.67 -3.40
C HIS A 134 -0.60 -26.19 -3.55
N TRP A 135 -1.25 -25.77 -2.44
CA TRP A 135 -2.61 -25.25 -2.46
C TRP A 135 -2.76 -24.05 -3.41
N ALA A 136 -1.85 -23.08 -3.30
CA ALA A 136 -1.91 -21.88 -4.14
C ALA A 136 -1.67 -22.23 -5.63
N SER A 137 -0.66 -23.06 -5.91
CA SER A 137 -0.32 -23.46 -7.28
C SER A 137 -1.45 -24.23 -7.96
N GLU A 138 -2.10 -25.15 -7.25
CA GLU A 138 -3.24 -25.93 -7.75
C GLU A 138 -4.42 -25.03 -8.10
N ARG A 139 -4.78 -24.09 -7.21
CA ARG A 139 -5.89 -23.15 -7.43
C ARG A 139 -5.62 -22.20 -8.61
N LEU A 140 -4.42 -21.65 -8.67
CA LEU A 140 -4.00 -20.76 -9.76
C LEU A 140 -3.96 -21.52 -11.10
N ALA A 141 -3.47 -22.75 -11.13
CA ALA A 141 -3.50 -23.58 -12.32
C ALA A 141 -4.93 -23.91 -12.79
N GLY A 142 -5.88 -24.02 -11.85
CA GLY A 142 -7.31 -24.16 -12.12
C GLY A 142 -8.01 -22.85 -12.51
N GLY A 143 -7.29 -21.74 -12.69
CA GLY A 143 -7.85 -20.45 -13.08
C GLY A 143 -8.55 -19.69 -11.96
N GLN A 144 -8.38 -20.11 -10.70
CA GLN A 144 -9.04 -19.53 -9.54
C GLN A 144 -8.18 -18.45 -8.88
N ASP A 145 -8.78 -17.30 -8.61
CA ASP A 145 -8.15 -16.21 -7.87
C ASP A 145 -7.97 -16.63 -6.39
N CYS A 146 -6.76 -16.38 -5.84
CA CYS A 146 -6.38 -16.81 -4.50
C CYS A 146 -6.05 -15.65 -3.58
N LEU A 147 -6.41 -15.80 -2.30
CA LEU A 147 -6.01 -14.88 -1.23
C LEU A 147 -5.38 -15.67 -0.07
N LEU A 148 -4.09 -15.50 0.12
CA LEU A 148 -3.38 -15.91 1.33
C LEU A 148 -3.43 -14.77 2.35
N PHE A 149 -3.62 -15.07 3.62
CA PHE A 149 -3.67 -14.03 4.64
C PHE A 149 -3.05 -14.46 5.96
N LEU A 150 -2.29 -13.56 6.58
CA LEU A 150 -1.72 -13.80 7.90
C LEU A 150 -2.82 -13.86 8.96
N THR A 151 -2.78 -14.90 9.78
CA THR A 151 -3.63 -15.02 10.97
C THR A 151 -3.14 -14.11 12.09
N ALA A 152 -4.00 -13.92 13.10
CA ALA A 152 -3.68 -13.13 14.29
C ALA A 152 -2.79 -13.88 15.31
N ASP A 153 -2.42 -15.12 15.01
CA ASP A 153 -1.62 -15.97 15.89
C ASP A 153 -0.31 -15.32 16.31
N SER A 154 0.20 -15.74 17.45
CA SER A 154 1.48 -15.24 17.94
C SER A 154 2.59 -15.52 16.95
N ALA A 155 3.39 -14.50 16.68
CA ALA A 155 4.59 -14.62 15.85
C ALA A 155 5.81 -15.13 16.63
N GLY A 156 5.67 -15.40 17.95
CA GLY A 156 6.80 -15.72 18.82
C GLY A 156 7.88 -14.63 18.74
N ASP A 157 9.11 -15.04 18.53
CA ASP A 157 10.27 -14.14 18.37
C ASP A 157 10.42 -13.58 16.95
N THR A 158 9.46 -13.86 16.05
CA THR A 158 9.52 -13.41 14.66
C THR A 158 9.18 -11.92 14.55
N THR A 159 10.12 -11.15 14.03
CA THR A 159 9.93 -9.70 13.84
C THR A 159 9.02 -9.40 12.63
N PRO A 160 8.36 -8.22 12.58
CA PRO A 160 7.60 -7.80 11.40
C PRO A 160 8.41 -7.84 10.09
N ALA A 161 9.68 -7.47 10.14
CA ALA A 161 10.58 -7.51 8.99
C ALA A 161 10.84 -8.94 8.50
N MET A 162 10.99 -9.90 9.41
CA MET A 162 11.14 -11.32 9.05
C MET A 162 9.86 -11.85 8.41
N LEU A 163 8.68 -11.53 8.97
CA LEU A 163 7.39 -11.92 8.39
C LEU A 163 7.23 -11.38 6.97
N ALA A 164 7.54 -10.09 6.76
CA ALA A 164 7.46 -9.48 5.44
C ALA A 164 8.40 -10.17 4.44
N ARG A 165 9.63 -10.46 4.83
CA ARG A 165 10.62 -11.15 3.99
C ARG A 165 10.19 -12.59 3.66
N TRP A 166 9.72 -13.35 4.64
CA TRP A 166 9.25 -14.72 4.41
C TRP A 166 7.98 -14.78 3.57
N SER A 167 7.09 -13.78 3.73
CA SER A 167 5.92 -13.62 2.85
C SER A 167 6.35 -13.36 1.41
N ALA A 168 7.30 -12.47 1.19
CA ALA A 168 7.81 -12.15 -0.14
C ALA A 168 8.48 -13.37 -0.80
N ASP A 169 9.26 -14.14 -0.04
CA ASP A 169 9.88 -15.36 -0.54
C ASP A 169 8.83 -16.43 -0.89
N LEU A 170 7.79 -16.63 -0.05
CA LEU A 170 6.67 -17.52 -0.36
C LEU A 170 5.98 -17.12 -1.68
N LEU A 171 5.64 -15.84 -1.82
CA LEU A 171 5.00 -15.32 -3.03
C LEU A 171 5.90 -15.50 -4.26
N SER A 172 7.19 -15.24 -4.14
CA SER A 172 8.18 -15.46 -5.21
C SER A 172 8.24 -16.91 -5.65
N GLN A 173 8.14 -17.87 -4.71
CA GLN A 173 8.10 -19.30 -5.02
C GLN A 173 6.80 -19.68 -5.74
N ILE A 174 5.64 -19.16 -5.33
CA ILE A 174 4.37 -19.38 -6.04
C ILE A 174 4.46 -18.84 -7.48
N LEU A 175 5.00 -17.64 -7.67
CA LEU A 175 5.17 -17.03 -9.00
C LEU A 175 6.09 -17.83 -9.94
N LYS A 176 7.01 -18.64 -9.40
CA LYS A 176 7.86 -19.56 -10.19
C LYS A 176 7.14 -20.85 -10.58
N GLN A 177 6.12 -21.24 -9.81
CA GLN A 177 5.40 -22.51 -10.00
C GLN A 177 4.08 -22.38 -10.74
N ALA A 178 3.46 -21.19 -10.72
CA ALA A 178 2.15 -20.95 -11.29
C ALA A 178 2.12 -19.68 -12.15
N THR A 179 1.25 -19.67 -13.16
CA THR A 179 0.96 -18.48 -13.95
C THR A 179 0.03 -17.57 -13.16
N VAL A 180 0.50 -16.36 -12.89
CA VAL A 180 -0.23 -15.33 -12.15
C VAL A 180 -0.39 -14.10 -13.04
N GLY A 181 -1.62 -13.60 -13.17
CA GLY A 181 -1.95 -12.42 -13.97
C GLY A 181 -1.61 -11.12 -13.25
N ALA A 182 -1.79 -11.07 -11.93
CA ALA A 182 -1.48 -9.90 -11.12
C ALA A 182 -1.23 -10.28 -9.66
N LEU A 183 -0.49 -9.43 -8.95
CA LEU A 183 -0.32 -9.49 -7.50
C LEU A 183 -1.11 -8.39 -6.81
N VAL A 184 -1.84 -8.73 -5.74
CA VAL A 184 -2.58 -7.78 -4.89
C VAL A 184 -2.10 -7.93 -3.44
N ILE A 185 -1.37 -6.96 -2.92
CA ILE A 185 -0.73 -7.04 -1.62
C ILE A 185 -1.31 -6.01 -0.64
N ALA A 186 -1.80 -6.50 0.50
CA ALA A 186 -2.28 -5.68 1.60
C ALA A 186 -1.31 -5.73 2.80
N GLY A 187 -0.51 -4.69 2.95
CA GLY A 187 0.49 -4.54 4.01
C GLY A 187 1.73 -3.82 3.50
N GLY A 188 2.10 -2.69 4.11
CA GLY A 188 3.21 -1.85 3.64
C GLY A 188 4.55 -2.57 3.63
N ASP A 189 4.90 -3.23 4.74
CA ASP A 189 6.17 -3.97 4.85
C ASP A 189 6.22 -5.13 3.85
N THR A 190 5.12 -5.87 3.68
CA THR A 190 5.03 -6.97 2.71
C THR A 190 5.09 -6.45 1.28
N SER A 191 4.43 -5.32 0.98
CA SER A 191 4.51 -4.67 -0.34
C SER A 191 5.95 -4.28 -0.68
N SER A 192 6.66 -3.68 0.27
CA SER A 192 8.06 -3.31 0.09
C SER A 192 8.96 -4.54 -0.10
N ALA A 193 8.75 -5.60 0.69
CA ALA A 193 9.53 -6.82 0.61
C ALA A 193 9.33 -7.55 -0.72
N ILE A 194 8.09 -7.65 -1.23
CA ILE A 194 7.84 -8.33 -2.52
C ILE A 194 8.42 -7.53 -3.69
N VAL A 195 8.35 -6.21 -3.67
CA VAL A 195 9.00 -5.39 -4.71
C VAL A 195 10.52 -5.57 -4.69
N GLN A 196 11.12 -5.64 -3.50
CA GLN A 196 12.55 -5.93 -3.37
C GLN A 196 12.92 -7.33 -3.88
N GLU A 197 12.07 -8.34 -3.64
CA GLU A 197 12.28 -9.71 -4.12
C GLU A 197 12.14 -9.83 -5.63
N LEU A 198 11.11 -9.21 -6.21
CA LEU A 198 10.85 -9.22 -7.65
C LEU A 198 11.89 -8.43 -8.46
N ARG A 199 12.58 -7.47 -7.84
CA ARG A 199 13.59 -6.60 -8.47
C ARG A 199 13.14 -6.04 -9.82
N PRO A 200 11.98 -5.38 -9.90
CA PRO A 200 11.52 -4.84 -11.17
C PRO A 200 12.50 -3.78 -11.68
N ARG A 201 12.70 -3.73 -12.98
CA ARG A 201 13.53 -2.70 -13.60
C ARG A 201 12.93 -1.30 -13.40
N TYR A 202 11.60 -1.23 -13.42
CA TYR A 202 10.82 -0.03 -13.13
C TYR A 202 9.41 -0.41 -12.68
N LEU A 203 8.74 0.54 -12.05
CA LEU A 203 7.32 0.51 -11.73
C LEU A 203 6.66 1.66 -12.47
N GLU A 204 5.61 1.37 -13.22
CA GLU A 204 4.82 2.35 -13.95
C GLU A 204 3.46 2.49 -13.30
N PHE A 205 2.99 3.73 -13.10
CA PHE A 205 1.65 3.99 -12.60
C PHE A 205 0.61 3.59 -13.65
N ALA A 206 -0.37 2.79 -13.25
CA ALA A 206 -1.40 2.26 -14.13
C ALA A 206 -2.82 2.70 -13.76
N GLY A 207 -3.02 3.29 -12.59
CA GLY A 207 -4.32 3.82 -12.19
C GLY A 207 -4.54 3.82 -10.68
N ILE A 208 -5.71 4.30 -10.27
CA ILE A 208 -6.17 4.35 -8.87
C ILE A 208 -7.27 3.31 -8.68
N VAL A 209 -7.04 2.35 -7.80
CA VAL A 209 -8.03 1.30 -7.46
C VAL A 209 -9.08 1.85 -6.50
N CYS A 210 -8.62 2.57 -5.48
CA CYS A 210 -9.44 3.30 -4.53
C CYS A 210 -8.56 4.39 -3.85
N PRO A 211 -9.12 5.34 -3.09
CA PRO A 211 -8.34 6.36 -2.42
C PRO A 211 -7.17 5.80 -1.63
N GLY A 212 -5.97 6.29 -1.91
CA GLY A 212 -4.72 5.85 -1.29
C GLY A 212 -4.14 4.52 -1.81
N VAL A 213 -4.74 3.90 -2.83
CA VAL A 213 -4.28 2.63 -3.42
C VAL A 213 -4.12 2.75 -4.93
N SER A 214 -2.90 2.60 -5.40
CA SER A 214 -2.56 2.64 -6.81
C SER A 214 -2.35 1.23 -7.37
N ALA A 215 -2.74 1.06 -8.64
CA ALA A 215 -2.28 -0.02 -9.49
C ALA A 215 -1.01 0.40 -10.21
N LEU A 216 -0.08 -0.51 -10.32
CA LEU A 216 1.21 -0.36 -10.96
C LEU A 216 1.42 -1.48 -11.98
N VAL A 217 2.27 -1.26 -12.96
CA VAL A 217 2.83 -2.33 -13.79
C VAL A 217 4.33 -2.41 -13.51
N ALA A 218 4.77 -3.55 -13.02
CA ALA A 218 6.17 -3.86 -12.78
C ALA A 218 6.78 -4.53 -14.01
N ASN A 219 7.99 -4.12 -14.41
CA ASN A 219 8.78 -4.88 -15.37
C ASN A 219 9.67 -5.88 -14.63
N VAL A 220 9.25 -7.14 -14.58
CA VAL A 220 9.97 -8.22 -13.89
C VAL A 220 10.55 -9.17 -14.94
N SER A 221 11.86 -9.23 -15.05
CA SER A 221 12.57 -10.09 -16.04
C SER A 221 12.06 -9.91 -17.47
N GLY A 222 11.73 -8.66 -17.86
CA GLY A 222 11.23 -8.33 -19.19
C GLY A 222 9.73 -8.57 -19.40
N ARG A 223 9.00 -9.04 -18.39
CA ARG A 223 7.54 -9.23 -18.43
C ARG A 223 6.82 -8.14 -17.65
N ALA A 224 5.70 -7.68 -18.18
CA ALA A 224 4.79 -6.79 -17.48
C ALA A 224 4.00 -7.61 -16.42
N MET A 225 4.03 -7.17 -15.16
CA MET A 225 3.28 -7.77 -14.08
C MET A 225 2.47 -6.68 -13.37
N PRO A 226 1.16 -6.67 -13.46
CA PRO A 226 0.29 -5.81 -12.69
C PRO A 226 0.43 -6.04 -11.19
N LEU A 227 0.61 -4.95 -10.42
CA LEU A 227 0.72 -4.94 -8.96
C LEU A 227 -0.29 -3.97 -8.38
N ILE A 228 -1.05 -4.39 -7.37
CA ILE A 228 -1.84 -3.49 -6.52
C ILE A 228 -1.26 -3.60 -5.11
N LEU A 229 -0.72 -2.49 -4.62
CA LEU A 229 -0.01 -2.44 -3.35
C LEU A 229 -0.70 -1.45 -2.42
N LYS A 230 -1.04 -1.87 -1.19
CA LYS A 230 -1.64 -0.97 -0.21
C LYS A 230 -1.02 -1.06 1.17
N GLY A 231 -1.02 0.06 1.89
CA GLY A 231 -0.76 0.08 3.33
C GLY A 231 -1.86 -0.62 4.14
N GLY A 232 -1.56 -1.00 5.38
CA GLY A 232 -2.51 -1.75 6.22
C GLY A 232 -3.82 -1.02 6.51
N GLN A 233 -3.82 0.31 6.50
CA GLN A 233 -4.97 1.17 6.84
C GLN A 233 -5.64 1.83 5.63
N MET A 234 -5.36 1.35 4.41
CA MET A 234 -5.90 1.91 3.18
C MET A 234 -7.06 1.07 2.62
N GLY A 235 -7.90 1.71 1.81
CA GLY A 235 -9.06 1.11 1.16
C GLY A 235 -10.23 0.85 2.10
N ASP A 236 -11.35 0.44 1.55
CA ASP A 236 -12.56 0.01 2.26
C ASP A 236 -12.63 -1.51 2.44
N ALA A 237 -13.70 -2.02 3.01
CA ALA A 237 -13.92 -3.46 3.21
C ALA A 237 -13.95 -4.25 1.90
N GLY A 238 -14.35 -3.63 0.78
CA GLY A 238 -14.43 -4.25 -0.55
C GLY A 238 -13.10 -4.24 -1.33
N PHE A 239 -11.97 -3.92 -0.72
CA PHE A 239 -10.69 -3.73 -1.39
C PHE A 239 -10.30 -4.87 -2.35
N PHE A 240 -10.38 -6.13 -1.95
CA PHE A 240 -9.98 -7.26 -2.80
C PHE A 240 -10.91 -7.44 -4.00
N GLN A 241 -12.22 -7.24 -3.82
CA GLN A 241 -13.18 -7.28 -4.93
C GLN A 241 -12.98 -6.09 -5.88
N SER A 242 -12.70 -4.91 -5.34
CA SER A 242 -12.42 -3.71 -6.17
C SER A 242 -11.12 -3.89 -6.95
N SER A 243 -10.11 -4.52 -6.36
CA SER A 243 -8.87 -4.89 -7.04
C SER A 243 -9.12 -5.90 -8.17
N ALA A 244 -9.91 -6.94 -7.92
CA ALA A 244 -10.25 -7.92 -8.95
C ALA A 244 -11.01 -7.27 -10.11
N ARG A 245 -12.02 -6.43 -9.83
CA ARG A 245 -12.74 -5.68 -10.86
C ARG A 245 -11.84 -4.73 -11.65
N PHE A 246 -10.93 -4.02 -11.00
CA PHE A 246 -9.94 -3.16 -11.66
C PHE A 246 -9.05 -3.94 -12.64
N LEU A 247 -8.78 -5.20 -12.32
CA LEU A 247 -8.00 -6.14 -13.15
C LEU A 247 -8.85 -6.93 -14.15
N GLY A 248 -10.12 -6.56 -14.37
CA GLY A 248 -11.02 -7.23 -15.30
C GLY A 248 -11.49 -8.61 -14.85
N ARG A 249 -11.31 -8.95 -13.57
CA ARG A 249 -11.73 -10.23 -12.96
C ARG A 249 -13.07 -10.02 -12.23
N ASN A 250 -14.13 -10.72 -12.64
CA ASN A 250 -15.50 -10.63 -12.11
C ASN A 250 -15.89 -11.86 -11.30
#